data_d02302440a204a0f6103e8dcbf0b0e66
#
_entry.id   d02302440a204a0f6103e8dcbf0b0e66
#
_cell.length_a   1.000
_cell.length_b   1.000
_cell.length_c   1.000
_cell.angle_alpha   90.00
_cell.angle_beta   90.00
_cell.angle_gamma   90.00
#
_symmetry.space_group_name_H-M   'P 1'
#
loop_
_entity.id
_entity.type
_entity.pdbx_description
1 polymer ?
#
loop_
_entity_poly.entity_id
_entity_poly.type
_entity_poly.pdbx_seq_one_letter_code
_entity_poly.pdbx_strand_id
1 'polypeptide(L)'
;MVDITLQPVTRDNWEKVLVLKMKEEQKGFVTPVAVSLAKVSIKPDGDNVTYLPFAIYHHDQIVGFVMHAYEEDSHNMYWIDGFFIDEKYQGRGYGKAAFSKIVNYIQTCFKQCKEIRLVVKPDNLIAKQLYRSFGFVDSEEFYGKEGHVYRYSIE
;
A
#
# COMPACT_ATOMS: atom_id res chain seq x y z
N MET A 1 15.89 -2.29 15.45
CA MET A 1 15.19 -1.84 14.23
C MET A 1 14.68 -3.03 13.44
N VAL A 2 13.46 -2.96 12.98
CA VAL A 2 12.88 -4.05 12.21
C VAL A 2 13.42 -4.03 10.77
N ASP A 3 13.93 -5.17 10.31
CA ASP A 3 14.50 -5.29 8.99
C ASP A 3 13.43 -5.76 7.99
N ILE A 4 12.93 -4.82 7.19
CA ILE A 4 11.90 -5.07 6.19
C ILE A 4 12.46 -4.75 4.80
N THR A 5 12.17 -5.61 3.84
CA THR A 5 12.45 -5.33 2.43
C THR A 5 11.18 -5.49 1.60
N LEU A 6 11.10 -4.74 0.51
CA LEU A 6 10.03 -4.85 -0.48
C LEU A 6 10.60 -5.51 -1.71
N GLN A 7 9.96 -6.56 -2.20
CA GLN A 7 10.36 -7.23 -3.42
C GLN A 7 9.16 -7.38 -4.36
N PRO A 8 9.36 -7.21 -5.67
CA PRO A 8 8.24 -7.37 -6.59
C PRO A 8 7.59 -8.75 -6.47
N VAL A 9 6.28 -8.79 -6.66
CA VAL A 9 5.57 -10.06 -6.79
C VAL A 9 5.89 -10.63 -8.16
N THR A 10 6.39 -11.87 -8.19
CA THR A 10 6.84 -12.54 -9.42
C THR A 10 6.30 -13.96 -9.49
N ARG A 11 6.64 -14.67 -10.55
CA ARG A 11 6.29 -16.08 -10.68
C ARG A 11 6.89 -16.95 -9.59
N ASP A 12 7.91 -16.46 -8.88
CA ASP A 12 8.59 -17.24 -7.86
C ASP A 12 7.96 -17.11 -6.47
N ASN A 13 7.20 -16.04 -6.22
CA ASN A 13 6.64 -15.78 -4.89
C ASN A 13 5.12 -15.53 -4.86
N TRP A 14 4.46 -15.44 -6.01
CA TRP A 14 3.05 -15.02 -6.09
C TRP A 14 2.11 -15.93 -5.29
N GLU A 15 2.36 -17.25 -5.27
CA GLU A 15 1.52 -18.18 -4.54
C GLU A 15 1.61 -17.94 -3.02
N LYS A 16 2.81 -17.63 -2.52
CA LYS A 16 3.01 -17.30 -1.11
C LYS A 16 2.32 -15.99 -0.73
N VAL A 17 2.26 -15.05 -1.67
CA VAL A 17 1.57 -13.79 -1.45
C VAL A 17 0.05 -14.01 -1.38
N LEU A 18 -0.49 -14.88 -2.24
CA LEU A 18 -1.93 -15.16 -2.28
C LEU A 18 -2.46 -15.80 -1.00
N VAL A 19 -1.62 -16.52 -0.25
CA VAL A 19 -2.07 -17.18 0.97
C VAL A 19 -1.94 -16.31 2.22
N LEU A 20 -1.48 -15.08 2.09
CA LEU A 20 -1.46 -14.12 3.20
C LEU A 20 -2.89 -13.86 3.68
N LYS A 21 -3.05 -13.75 5.00
CA LYS A 21 -4.37 -13.59 5.61
C LYS A 21 -4.49 -12.27 6.37
N MET A 22 -5.56 -11.54 6.09
CA MET A 22 -5.92 -10.37 6.87
C MET A 22 -6.68 -10.80 8.13
N LYS A 23 -6.58 -10.02 9.20
CA LYS A 23 -7.48 -10.18 10.33
C LYS A 23 -8.93 -10.00 9.85
N GLU A 24 -9.85 -10.71 10.49
CA GLU A 24 -11.25 -10.67 10.11
C GLU A 24 -11.81 -9.24 10.07
N GLU A 25 -11.45 -8.42 11.06
CA GLU A 25 -11.90 -7.02 11.13
C GLU A 25 -11.28 -6.14 10.04
N GLN A 26 -10.24 -6.58 9.35
CA GLN A 26 -9.61 -5.83 8.27
C GLN A 26 -10.16 -6.14 6.88
N LYS A 27 -10.88 -7.25 6.74
CA LYS A 27 -11.34 -7.71 5.42
C LYS A 27 -12.26 -6.74 4.70
N GLY A 28 -12.93 -5.87 5.45
CA GLY A 28 -13.77 -4.83 4.85
C GLY A 28 -12.99 -3.55 4.50
N PHE A 29 -11.73 -3.43 4.92
CA PHE A 29 -10.96 -2.20 4.78
C PHE A 29 -9.89 -2.28 3.69
N VAL A 30 -9.43 -3.47 3.34
CA VAL A 30 -8.28 -3.65 2.43
C VAL A 30 -8.69 -4.49 1.24
N THR A 31 -8.25 -4.09 0.06
CA THR A 31 -8.47 -4.84 -1.18
C THR A 31 -7.79 -6.22 -1.08
N PRO A 32 -8.49 -7.30 -1.39
CA PRO A 32 -7.87 -8.62 -1.41
C PRO A 32 -6.68 -8.70 -2.37
N VAL A 33 -5.67 -9.47 -2.01
CA VAL A 33 -4.45 -9.60 -2.82
C VAL A 33 -4.75 -10.03 -4.25
N ALA A 34 -5.63 -11.01 -4.44
CA ALA A 34 -5.98 -11.49 -5.78
C ALA A 34 -6.55 -10.37 -6.66
N VAL A 35 -7.36 -9.49 -6.08
CA VAL A 35 -7.91 -8.33 -6.79
C VAL A 35 -6.80 -7.34 -7.14
N SER A 36 -5.91 -7.06 -6.20
CA SER A 36 -4.77 -6.17 -6.46
C SER A 36 -3.89 -6.71 -7.59
N LEU A 37 -3.59 -8.00 -7.58
CA LEU A 37 -2.78 -8.60 -8.64
C LEU A 37 -3.47 -8.55 -10.00
N ALA A 38 -4.79 -8.72 -10.04
CA ALA A 38 -5.55 -8.61 -11.28
C ALA A 38 -5.47 -7.21 -11.90
N LYS A 39 -5.38 -6.18 -11.09
CA LYS A 39 -5.30 -4.79 -11.57
C LYS A 39 -4.06 -4.54 -12.43
N VAL A 40 -2.99 -5.31 -12.23
CA VAL A 40 -1.74 -5.14 -13.00
C VAL A 40 -1.99 -5.25 -14.50
N SER A 41 -2.82 -6.21 -14.93
CA SER A 41 -3.12 -6.39 -16.35
C SER A 41 -4.44 -5.74 -16.77
N ILE A 42 -5.45 -5.71 -15.90
CA ILE A 42 -6.76 -5.14 -16.22
C ILE A 42 -6.72 -3.62 -16.30
N LYS A 43 -5.92 -2.98 -15.44
CA LYS A 43 -5.77 -1.52 -15.38
C LYS A 43 -7.11 -0.79 -15.26
N PRO A 44 -7.86 -1.05 -14.18
CA PRO A 44 -9.21 -0.48 -14.04
C PRO A 44 -9.24 1.05 -13.96
N ASP A 45 -8.11 1.68 -13.61
CA ASP A 45 -8.05 3.14 -13.48
C ASP A 45 -7.52 3.84 -14.74
N GLY A 46 -7.24 3.08 -15.80
CA GLY A 46 -6.84 3.63 -17.08
C GLY A 46 -5.51 3.08 -17.60
N ASP A 47 -5.30 3.25 -18.91
CA ASP A 47 -4.11 2.70 -19.60
C ASP A 47 -2.80 3.33 -19.12
N ASN A 48 -2.86 4.56 -18.60
CA ASN A 48 -1.66 5.29 -18.18
C ASN A 48 -1.24 4.96 -16.74
N VAL A 49 -2.03 4.17 -16.02
CA VAL A 49 -1.71 3.78 -14.64
C VAL A 49 -0.88 2.52 -14.64
N THR A 50 0.25 2.57 -13.95
CA THR A 50 1.09 1.40 -13.71
C THR A 50 0.86 0.90 -12.29
N TYR A 51 0.75 -0.42 -12.14
CA TYR A 51 0.51 -1.06 -10.86
C TYR A 51 1.71 -1.94 -10.52
N LEU A 52 2.36 -1.65 -9.39
CA LEU A 52 3.54 -2.40 -8.92
C LEU A 52 3.20 -3.10 -7.62
N PRO A 53 2.92 -4.41 -7.65
CA PRO A 53 2.67 -5.16 -6.43
C PRO A 53 3.98 -5.61 -5.79
N PHE A 54 4.09 -5.41 -4.47
CA PHE A 54 5.26 -5.80 -3.69
C PHE A 54 4.88 -6.78 -2.59
N ALA A 55 5.71 -7.80 -2.42
CA ALA A 55 5.70 -8.64 -1.24
C ALA A 55 6.56 -7.98 -0.18
N ILE A 56 6.07 -7.96 1.05
CA ILE A 56 6.80 -7.41 2.19
C ILE A 56 7.52 -8.57 2.89
N TYR A 57 8.83 -8.47 3.00
CA TYR A 57 9.68 -9.51 3.59
C TYR A 57 10.29 -9.06 4.89
N HIS A 58 10.32 -9.97 5.86
CA HIS A 58 11.19 -9.89 7.02
C HIS A 58 12.17 -11.05 6.87
N HIS A 59 13.42 -10.74 6.53
CA HIS A 59 14.42 -11.73 6.11
C HIS A 59 13.86 -12.54 4.92
N ASP A 60 13.79 -13.85 5.00
CA ASP A 60 13.28 -14.71 3.92
C ASP A 60 11.78 -14.99 4.02
N GLN A 61 11.11 -14.41 5.01
CA GLN A 61 9.69 -14.65 5.28
C GLN A 61 8.83 -13.55 4.71
N ILE A 62 7.82 -13.91 3.91
CA ILE A 62 6.81 -12.96 3.43
C ILE A 62 5.84 -12.70 4.57
N VAL A 63 5.72 -11.42 4.97
CA VAL A 63 4.87 -11.03 6.11
C VAL A 63 3.72 -10.12 5.72
N GLY A 64 3.68 -9.65 4.48
CA GLY A 64 2.61 -8.74 4.05
C GLY A 64 2.67 -8.40 2.57
N PHE A 65 1.83 -7.45 2.18
CA PHE A 65 1.66 -7.03 0.81
C PHE A 65 1.40 -5.53 0.74
N VAL A 66 1.85 -4.90 -0.35
CA VAL A 66 1.50 -3.52 -0.67
C VAL A 66 1.57 -3.32 -2.18
N MET A 67 0.69 -2.48 -2.72
CA MET A 67 0.73 -2.13 -4.14
C MET A 67 0.92 -0.63 -4.30
N HIS A 68 1.79 -0.24 -5.23
CA HIS A 68 1.96 1.13 -5.67
C HIS A 68 1.30 1.28 -7.03
N ALA A 69 0.38 2.24 -7.16
CA ALA A 69 -0.27 2.55 -8.42
C ALA A 69 0.04 4.00 -8.77
N TYR A 70 0.45 4.27 -10.02
CA TYR A 70 0.88 5.61 -10.36
C TYR A 70 0.75 5.92 -11.84
N GLU A 71 0.68 7.22 -12.14
CA GLU A 71 0.82 7.76 -13.48
C GLU A 71 2.15 8.49 -13.56
N GLU A 72 3.09 7.98 -14.35
CA GLU A 72 4.46 8.45 -14.37
C GLU A 72 4.60 9.93 -14.74
N ASP A 73 3.76 10.41 -15.67
CA ASP A 73 3.82 11.79 -16.14
C ASP A 73 3.14 12.79 -15.21
N SER A 74 2.59 12.33 -14.08
CA SER A 74 1.89 13.18 -13.13
C SER A 74 2.78 13.57 -11.96
N HIS A 75 2.32 14.56 -11.18
CA HIS A 75 2.95 14.96 -9.92
C HIS A 75 2.17 14.47 -8.71
N ASN A 76 0.91 14.11 -8.88
CA ASN A 76 0.01 13.82 -7.76
C ASN A 76 -0.78 12.52 -7.90
N MET A 77 -0.50 11.70 -8.90
CA MET A 77 -1.18 10.42 -9.09
C MET A 77 -0.25 9.28 -8.69
N TYR A 78 0.12 9.27 -7.41
CA TYR A 78 0.97 8.24 -6.80
C TYR A 78 0.25 7.68 -5.58
N TRP A 79 -0.19 6.44 -5.67
CA TRP A 79 -1.08 5.81 -4.69
C TRP A 79 -0.43 4.62 -4.01
N ILE A 80 -0.70 4.47 -2.72
CA ILE A 80 -0.42 3.25 -1.98
C ILE A 80 -1.74 2.53 -1.77
N ASP A 81 -1.81 1.27 -2.16
CA ASP A 81 -3.05 0.49 -2.14
C ASP A 81 -2.80 -0.93 -1.63
N GLY A 82 -3.83 -1.55 -1.09
CA GLY A 82 -3.80 -2.96 -0.71
C GLY A 82 -2.82 -3.31 0.41
N PHE A 83 -2.37 -2.35 1.18
CA PHE A 83 -1.35 -2.55 2.22
C PHE A 83 -1.91 -3.28 3.44
N PHE A 84 -1.26 -4.38 3.82
CA PHE A 84 -1.56 -5.07 5.08
C PHE A 84 -0.40 -5.99 5.48
N ILE A 85 -0.39 -6.34 6.76
CA ILE A 85 0.52 -7.35 7.33
C ILE A 85 -0.32 -8.59 7.67
N ASP A 86 0.20 -9.78 7.34
CA ASP A 86 -0.47 -11.04 7.65
C ASP A 86 -0.82 -11.10 9.14
N GLU A 87 -2.00 -11.64 9.45
CA GLU A 87 -2.53 -11.64 10.83
C GLU A 87 -1.58 -12.25 11.85
N LYS A 88 -0.82 -13.26 11.46
CA LYS A 88 0.11 -13.91 12.40
C LYS A 88 1.40 -13.14 12.65
N TYR A 89 1.64 -12.08 11.88
CA TYR A 89 2.85 -11.26 12.03
C TYR A 89 2.57 -9.85 12.55
N GLN A 90 1.33 -9.53 12.86
CA GLN A 90 0.98 -8.20 13.37
C GLN A 90 1.47 -8.00 14.81
N GLY A 91 1.58 -6.73 15.21
CA GLY A 91 2.05 -6.38 16.54
C GLY A 91 3.56 -6.46 16.73
N ARG A 92 4.32 -6.56 15.66
CA ARG A 92 5.78 -6.69 15.72
C ARG A 92 6.53 -5.51 15.11
N GLY A 93 5.80 -4.46 14.71
CA GLY A 93 6.40 -3.27 14.08
C GLY A 93 6.62 -3.41 12.58
N TYR A 94 6.20 -4.50 11.96
CA TYR A 94 6.40 -4.70 10.52
C TYR A 94 5.62 -3.72 9.67
N GLY A 95 4.39 -3.39 10.08
CA GLY A 95 3.55 -2.45 9.32
C GLY A 95 4.17 -1.07 9.22
N LYS A 96 4.66 -0.55 10.34
CA LYS A 96 5.32 0.76 10.36
C LYS A 96 6.59 0.76 9.53
N ALA A 97 7.41 -0.29 9.66
CA ALA A 97 8.65 -0.42 8.89
C ALA A 97 8.37 -0.55 7.40
N ALA A 98 7.37 -1.34 7.02
CA ALA A 98 6.99 -1.52 5.62
C ALA A 98 6.44 -0.24 5.01
N PHE A 99 5.60 0.47 5.75
CA PHE A 99 5.05 1.73 5.27
C PHE A 99 6.15 2.77 5.05
N SER A 100 7.11 2.85 5.95
CA SER A 100 8.29 3.71 5.78
C SER A 100 9.04 3.35 4.49
N LYS A 101 9.20 2.06 4.21
CA LYS A 101 9.91 1.60 3.01
C LYS A 101 9.19 1.98 1.73
N ILE A 102 7.85 1.83 1.65
CA ILE A 102 7.13 2.16 0.42
C ILE A 102 7.11 3.67 0.18
N VAL A 103 6.92 4.48 1.22
CA VAL A 103 6.98 5.94 1.09
C VAL A 103 8.35 6.37 0.60
N ASN A 104 9.42 5.84 1.20
CA ASN A 104 10.78 6.15 0.79
C ASN A 104 11.07 5.70 -0.65
N TYR A 105 10.58 4.52 -1.04
CA TYR A 105 10.72 4.02 -2.39
C TYR A 105 10.10 4.99 -3.41
N ILE A 106 8.88 5.44 -3.15
CA ILE A 106 8.19 6.37 -4.05
C ILE A 106 8.97 7.68 -4.17
N GLN A 107 9.40 8.25 -3.05
CA GLN A 107 10.15 9.51 -3.06
C GLN A 107 11.49 9.38 -3.77
N THR A 108 12.15 8.24 -3.63
CA THR A 108 13.48 8.03 -4.19
C THR A 108 13.44 7.74 -5.69
N CYS A 109 12.48 6.91 -6.13
CA CYS A 109 12.41 6.44 -7.51
C CYS A 109 11.61 7.37 -8.43
N PHE A 110 10.75 8.22 -7.88
CA PHE A 110 9.87 9.08 -8.67
C PHE A 110 10.06 10.53 -8.25
N LYS A 111 11.09 11.17 -8.78
CA LYS A 111 11.47 12.53 -8.39
C LYS A 111 10.41 13.57 -8.72
N GLN A 112 9.58 13.29 -9.73
CA GLN A 112 8.47 14.18 -10.12
C GLN A 112 7.28 14.11 -9.16
N CYS A 113 7.22 13.10 -8.30
CA CYS A 113 6.12 12.94 -7.35
C CYS A 113 6.12 14.07 -6.31
N LYS A 114 5.01 14.78 -6.21
CA LYS A 114 4.80 15.85 -5.22
C LYS A 114 3.79 15.49 -4.16
N GLU A 115 3.04 14.42 -4.39
CA GLU A 115 1.99 14.02 -3.48
C GLU A 115 1.78 12.51 -3.55
N ILE A 116 1.73 11.87 -2.39
CA ILE A 116 1.40 10.46 -2.26
C ILE A 116 -0.01 10.38 -1.65
N ARG A 117 -0.85 9.54 -2.23
CA ARG A 117 -2.25 9.37 -1.84
C ARG A 117 -2.54 7.95 -1.40
N LEU A 118 -3.51 7.80 -0.52
CA LEU A 118 -4.07 6.51 -0.16
C LEU A 118 -5.52 6.70 0.27
N VAL A 119 -6.26 5.59 0.34
CA VAL A 119 -7.66 5.62 0.74
C VAL A 119 -7.81 4.90 2.07
N VAL A 120 -8.51 5.54 3.00
CA VAL A 120 -8.77 4.99 4.34
C VAL A 120 -10.26 5.06 4.62
N LYS A 121 -10.84 3.97 5.12
CA LYS A 121 -12.23 3.99 5.60
C LYS A 121 -12.29 4.65 6.97
N PRO A 122 -13.37 5.41 7.25
CA PRO A 122 -13.47 6.17 8.51
C PRO A 122 -13.29 5.34 9.77
N ASP A 123 -13.74 4.09 9.75
CA ASP A 123 -13.72 3.21 10.92
C ASP A 123 -12.37 2.54 11.15
N ASN A 124 -11.43 2.68 10.21
CA ASN A 124 -10.11 2.06 10.32
C ASN A 124 -9.17 2.94 11.14
N LEU A 125 -9.36 2.95 12.45
CA LEU A 125 -8.64 3.86 13.36
C LEU A 125 -7.16 3.55 13.43
N ILE A 126 -6.77 2.27 13.37
CA ILE A 126 -5.37 1.86 13.43
C ILE A 126 -4.62 2.38 12.21
N ALA A 127 -5.21 2.22 11.03
CA ALA A 127 -4.60 2.72 9.79
C ALA A 127 -4.49 4.24 9.80
N LYS A 128 -5.53 4.93 10.25
CA LYS A 128 -5.50 6.40 10.37
C LYS A 128 -4.35 6.88 11.24
N GLN A 129 -4.15 6.25 12.39
CA GLN A 129 -3.05 6.62 13.29
C GLN A 129 -1.70 6.40 12.62
N LEU A 130 -1.52 5.27 11.94
CA LEU A 130 -0.29 4.98 11.24
C LEU A 130 0.00 6.04 10.18
N TYR A 131 -0.97 6.34 9.32
CA TYR A 131 -0.78 7.26 8.20
C TYR A 131 -0.55 8.69 8.70
N ARG A 132 -1.28 9.11 9.72
CA ARG A 132 -1.07 10.43 10.33
C ARG A 132 0.32 10.56 10.95
N SER A 133 0.84 9.48 11.54
CA SER A 133 2.18 9.49 12.13
C SER A 133 3.26 9.71 11.09
N PHE A 134 2.98 9.43 9.81
CA PHE A 134 3.90 9.69 8.70
C PHE A 134 3.67 11.03 8.01
N GLY A 135 2.70 11.82 8.49
CA GLY A 135 2.42 13.13 7.93
C GLY A 135 1.30 13.16 6.90
N PHE A 136 0.61 12.05 6.70
CA PHE A 136 -0.58 12.04 5.83
C PHE A 136 -1.72 12.74 6.53
N VAL A 137 -2.49 13.51 5.76
CA VAL A 137 -3.66 14.24 6.28
C VAL A 137 -4.90 13.89 5.45
N ASP A 138 -6.06 13.92 6.12
CA ASP A 138 -7.34 13.72 5.45
C ASP A 138 -7.59 14.90 4.52
N SER A 139 -7.75 14.65 3.23
CA SER A 139 -8.01 15.69 2.24
C SER A 139 -9.46 16.10 2.18
N GLU A 140 -10.34 15.38 2.88
CA GLU A 140 -11.79 15.53 2.83
C GLU A 140 -12.39 15.14 1.46
N GLU A 141 -11.60 14.57 0.57
CA GLU A 141 -12.08 14.01 -0.69
C GLU A 141 -12.51 12.56 -0.45
N PHE A 142 -13.54 12.14 -1.17
CA PHE A 142 -14.04 10.77 -1.09
C PHE A 142 -13.58 9.95 -2.28
N TYR A 143 -13.40 8.66 -2.04
CA TYR A 143 -13.14 7.68 -3.08
C TYR A 143 -14.08 6.51 -2.83
N GLY A 144 -14.98 6.25 -3.79
CA GLY A 144 -16.02 5.26 -3.60
C GLY A 144 -17.05 5.74 -2.58
N LYS A 145 -17.73 4.80 -1.91
CA LYS A 145 -18.83 5.13 -0.99
C LYS A 145 -18.37 5.61 0.38
N GLU A 146 -17.26 5.08 0.87
CA GLU A 146 -16.85 5.28 2.26
C GLU A 146 -15.38 5.67 2.42
N GLY A 147 -14.61 5.62 1.36
CA GLY A 147 -13.18 5.89 1.46
C GLY A 147 -12.88 7.38 1.51
N HIS A 148 -11.97 7.76 2.39
CA HIS A 148 -11.41 9.11 2.44
C HIS A 148 -10.00 9.09 1.88
N VAL A 149 -9.68 10.06 1.02
CA VAL A 149 -8.34 10.21 0.47
C VAL A 149 -7.46 10.94 1.48
N TYR A 150 -6.38 10.29 1.87
CA TYR A 150 -5.33 10.91 2.69
C TYR A 150 -4.17 11.26 1.77
N ARG A 151 -3.57 12.42 2.00
CA ARG A 151 -2.48 12.94 1.18
C ARG A 151 -1.25 13.26 2.00
N TYR A 152 -0.09 13.01 1.41
CA TYR A 152 1.20 13.41 1.94
C TYR A 152 1.90 14.26 0.88
N SER A 153 2.21 15.51 1.22
CA SER A 153 2.86 16.44 0.29
C SER A 153 4.36 16.37 0.44
N ILE A 154 5.04 16.25 -0.68
CA ILE A 154 6.51 16.18 -0.76
C ILE A 154 7.00 17.56 -1.19
N GLU A 155 7.89 18.13 -0.39
CA GLU A 155 8.48 19.45 -0.68
C GLU A 155 9.74 19.35 -1.54
#